data_776c14730e333b3ea2667a9450099baf
#
_entry.id   776c14730e333b3ea2667a9450099baf
#
_cell.length_a   1.000
_cell.length_b   1.000
_cell.length_c   1.000
_cell.angle_alpha   90.00
_cell.angle_beta   90.00
_cell.angle_gamma   90.00
#
_symmetry.space_group_name_H-M   'P 1'
#
loop_
_entity.id
_entity.type
_entity.pdbx_description
1 polymer ?
#
loop_
_entity_poly.entity_id
_entity_poly.type
_entity_poly.pdbx_seq_one_letter_code
_entity_poly.pdbx_strand_id
1 'polypeptide(L)'
;MAGYTFGTPDSEDLVKNEDRKDHWSFKPLAQFKADHSIDSFINKKLIANGLSMSPEVDRQTWIRRVYFDLIGLPPSPEQVRAFLNDTDSGAHERVVDQLLSSPRYGERWA
;
A
#
# COMPACT_ATOMS: atom_id res chain seq x y z
N MET A 1 38.58 -24.31 6.81
CA MET A 1 38.23 -22.93 6.45
C MET A 1 38.25 -22.85 4.93
N ALA A 2 37.07 -22.83 4.31
CA ALA A 2 36.96 -22.68 2.85
C ALA A 2 36.89 -21.17 2.55
N GLY A 3 37.95 -20.63 1.91
CA GLY A 3 37.99 -19.24 1.50
C GLY A 3 37.06 -19.00 0.32
N TYR A 4 36.11 -18.08 0.46
CA TYR A 4 35.35 -17.56 -0.68
C TYR A 4 36.25 -16.68 -1.53
N THR A 5 36.66 -17.16 -2.70
CA THR A 5 37.29 -16.34 -3.73
C THR A 5 36.18 -15.61 -4.49
N PHE A 6 36.13 -14.28 -4.36
CA PHE A 6 35.36 -13.45 -5.27
C PHE A 6 36.00 -13.58 -6.66
N GLY A 7 35.36 -14.32 -7.55
CA GLY A 7 35.78 -14.38 -8.96
C GLY A 7 35.59 -13.00 -9.59
N THR A 8 36.57 -12.58 -10.41
CA THR A 8 36.41 -11.45 -11.33
C THR A 8 35.24 -11.73 -12.25
N PRO A 9 34.30 -10.77 -12.41
CA PRO A 9 33.15 -10.97 -13.30
C PRO A 9 33.62 -11.26 -14.72
N ASP A 10 33.08 -12.31 -15.32
CA ASP A 10 33.36 -12.71 -16.67
C ASP A 10 32.96 -11.61 -17.67
N SER A 11 33.59 -11.54 -18.83
CA SER A 11 33.29 -10.56 -19.87
C SER A 11 31.82 -10.62 -20.31
N GLU A 12 31.16 -11.78 -20.20
CA GLU A 12 29.70 -11.92 -20.42
C GLU A 12 28.85 -11.23 -19.37
N ASP A 13 29.31 -11.14 -18.12
CA ASP A 13 28.60 -10.39 -17.04
C ASP A 13 28.69 -8.87 -17.23
N LEU A 14 29.76 -8.40 -17.93
CA LEU A 14 29.89 -6.97 -18.25
C LEU A 14 28.96 -6.54 -19.39
N VAL A 15 28.73 -7.42 -20.38
CA VAL A 15 27.75 -7.16 -21.46
C VAL A 15 26.32 -7.10 -20.93
N LYS A 16 25.95 -7.96 -19.97
CA LYS A 16 24.67 -7.89 -19.26
C LYS A 16 24.49 -6.60 -18.45
N ASN A 17 25.57 -5.92 -18.09
CA ASN A 17 25.51 -4.66 -17.34
C ASN A 17 25.14 -3.45 -18.19
N GLU A 18 25.39 -3.48 -19.50
CA GLU A 18 24.93 -2.40 -20.41
C GLU A 18 23.42 -2.44 -20.63
N ASP A 19 22.84 -3.65 -20.74
CA ASP A 19 21.38 -3.83 -20.79
C ASP A 19 20.69 -3.38 -19.49
N ARG A 20 21.38 -3.47 -18.34
CA ARG A 20 20.85 -2.98 -17.06
C ARG A 20 20.69 -1.47 -17.01
N LYS A 21 21.50 -0.69 -17.73
CA LYS A 21 21.35 0.78 -17.78
C LYS A 21 20.10 1.22 -18.51
N ASP A 22 19.58 0.40 -19.42
CA ASP A 22 18.34 0.66 -20.16
C ASP A 22 17.09 0.09 -19.47
N HIS A 23 17.25 -0.50 -18.27
CA HIS A 23 16.12 -1.00 -17.49
C HIS A 23 15.17 0.13 -17.12
N TRP A 24 13.87 -0.17 -17.10
CA TRP A 24 12.82 0.82 -16.84
C TRP A 24 13.01 1.62 -15.53
N SER A 25 13.60 0.99 -14.49
CA SER A 25 13.85 1.63 -13.19
C SER A 25 14.87 2.78 -13.22
N PHE A 26 15.70 2.85 -14.26
CA PHE A 26 16.68 3.93 -14.45
C PHE A 26 16.19 5.00 -15.44
N LYS A 27 15.01 4.82 -16.03
CA LYS A 27 14.43 5.83 -16.92
C LYS A 27 13.80 6.94 -16.09
N PRO A 28 13.83 8.20 -16.57
CA PRO A 28 13.12 9.28 -15.91
C PRO A 28 11.65 8.93 -15.71
N LEU A 29 11.09 9.33 -14.56
CA LEU A 29 9.68 9.11 -14.28
C LEU A 29 8.83 9.84 -15.34
N ALA A 30 7.87 9.12 -15.90
CA ALA A 30 6.88 9.71 -16.78
C ALA A 30 6.02 10.71 -15.98
N GLN A 31 5.75 11.87 -16.57
CA GLN A 31 4.77 12.79 -15.99
C GLN A 31 3.37 12.20 -16.17
N PHE A 32 2.73 11.86 -15.06
CA PHE A 32 1.34 11.41 -15.06
C PHE A 32 0.41 12.62 -14.96
N LYS A 33 -0.72 12.54 -15.66
CA LYS A 33 -1.80 13.51 -15.50
C LYS A 33 -2.42 13.35 -14.10
N ALA A 34 -2.93 14.45 -13.55
CA ALA A 34 -3.47 14.50 -12.18
C ALA A 34 -4.69 13.58 -11.92
N ASP A 35 -5.27 13.00 -12.98
CA ASP A 35 -6.41 12.06 -12.90
C ASP A 35 -6.02 10.60 -12.66
N HIS A 36 -4.72 10.29 -12.56
CA HIS A 36 -4.25 8.94 -12.28
C HIS A 36 -4.21 8.66 -10.77
N SER A 37 -5.27 8.06 -10.25
CA SER A 37 -5.32 7.48 -8.90
C SER A 37 -4.78 6.05 -8.90
N ILE A 38 -4.45 5.51 -7.71
CA ILE A 38 -4.08 4.10 -7.54
C ILE A 38 -5.20 3.20 -8.08
N ASP A 39 -6.44 3.54 -7.78
CA ASP A 39 -7.62 2.77 -8.23
C ASP A 39 -7.78 2.79 -9.75
N SER A 40 -7.41 3.89 -10.43
CA SER A 40 -7.47 3.94 -11.88
C SER A 40 -6.50 2.95 -12.55
N PHE A 41 -5.30 2.76 -11.98
CA PHE A 41 -4.34 1.77 -12.47
C PHE A 41 -4.81 0.34 -12.24
N ILE A 42 -5.35 0.07 -11.03
CA ILE A 42 -5.91 -1.26 -10.70
C ILE A 42 -7.09 -1.57 -11.59
N ASN A 43 -8.04 -0.62 -11.72
CA ASN A 43 -9.25 -0.80 -12.50
C ASN A 43 -8.96 -1.07 -13.99
N LYS A 44 -7.96 -0.38 -14.56
CA LYS A 44 -7.52 -0.62 -15.93
C LYS A 44 -7.08 -2.08 -16.15
N LYS A 45 -6.35 -2.67 -15.19
CA LYS A 45 -5.93 -4.07 -15.25
C LYS A 45 -7.10 -5.04 -15.07
N LEU A 46 -8.02 -4.72 -14.16
CA LEU A 46 -9.22 -5.54 -13.93
C LEU A 46 -10.08 -5.62 -15.18
N ILE A 47 -10.39 -4.47 -15.78
CA ILE A 47 -11.21 -4.38 -17.01
C ILE A 47 -10.54 -5.17 -18.16
N ALA A 48 -9.23 -5.06 -18.34
CA ALA A 48 -8.50 -5.80 -19.36
C ALA A 48 -8.60 -7.33 -19.20
N ASN A 49 -8.92 -7.81 -17.98
CA ASN A 49 -9.12 -9.22 -17.67
C ASN A 49 -10.62 -9.60 -17.49
N GLY A 50 -11.55 -8.73 -17.89
CA GLY A 50 -12.99 -8.97 -17.75
C GLY A 50 -13.49 -8.96 -16.30
N LEU A 51 -12.75 -8.34 -15.39
CA LEU A 51 -13.07 -8.22 -13.97
C LEU A 51 -13.47 -6.79 -13.62
N SER A 52 -14.18 -6.63 -12.51
CA SER A 52 -14.51 -5.33 -11.91
C SER A 52 -14.04 -5.26 -10.47
N MET A 53 -13.89 -4.04 -9.95
CA MET A 53 -13.65 -3.85 -8.52
C MET A 53 -14.81 -4.39 -7.68
N SER A 54 -14.51 -4.97 -6.54
CA SER A 54 -15.51 -5.35 -5.56
C SER A 54 -16.24 -4.11 -5.03
N PRO A 55 -17.52 -4.21 -4.65
CA PRO A 55 -18.22 -3.11 -4.00
C PRO A 55 -17.52 -2.70 -2.69
N GLU A 56 -17.71 -1.46 -2.31
CA GLU A 56 -17.21 -0.97 -1.03
C GLU A 56 -17.79 -1.78 0.13
N VAL A 57 -16.96 -2.00 1.13
CA VAL A 57 -17.36 -2.69 2.35
C VAL A 57 -18.24 -1.76 3.21
N ASP A 58 -19.16 -2.34 3.99
CA ASP A 58 -19.97 -1.58 4.94
C ASP A 58 -19.11 -0.90 6.04
N ARG A 59 -19.60 0.18 6.62
CA ARG A 59 -18.88 1.00 7.60
C ARG A 59 -18.44 0.23 8.86
N GLN A 60 -19.26 -0.72 9.32
CA GLN A 60 -18.91 -1.53 10.49
C GLN A 60 -17.74 -2.48 10.21
N THR A 61 -17.74 -3.11 9.06
CA THR A 61 -16.63 -3.97 8.63
C THR A 61 -15.39 -3.12 8.35
N TRP A 62 -15.55 -1.92 7.75
CA TRP A 62 -14.45 -1.02 7.48
C TRP A 62 -13.71 -0.60 8.76
N ILE A 63 -14.40 -0.07 9.77
CA ILE A 63 -13.75 0.37 11.01
C ILE A 63 -13.01 -0.77 11.69
N ARG A 64 -13.60 -1.97 11.71
CA ARG A 64 -12.96 -3.16 12.28
C ARG A 64 -11.64 -3.47 11.56
N ARG A 65 -11.61 -3.46 10.22
CA ARG A 65 -10.41 -3.74 9.43
C ARG A 65 -9.31 -2.71 9.70
N VAL A 66 -9.64 -1.43 9.65
CA VAL A 66 -8.68 -0.34 9.89
C VAL A 66 -8.04 -0.43 11.27
N TYR A 67 -8.82 -0.72 12.31
CA TYR A 67 -8.29 -0.91 13.66
C TYR A 67 -7.30 -2.09 13.73
N PHE A 68 -7.63 -3.23 13.14
CA PHE A 68 -6.73 -4.37 13.10
C PHE A 68 -5.46 -4.09 12.28
N ASP A 69 -5.59 -3.41 11.16
CA ASP A 69 -4.46 -3.10 10.28
C ASP A 69 -3.51 -2.12 10.95
N LEU A 70 -4.01 -1.03 11.54
CA LEU A 70 -3.16 0.02 12.08
C LEU A 70 -2.63 -0.28 13.49
N ILE A 71 -3.44 -0.80 14.39
CA ILE A 71 -3.04 -0.99 15.80
C ILE A 71 -3.13 -2.45 16.29
N GLY A 72 -3.60 -3.38 15.46
CA GLY A 72 -3.68 -4.80 15.80
C GLY A 72 -4.78 -5.17 16.82
N LEU A 73 -5.65 -4.23 17.20
CA LEU A 73 -6.71 -4.41 18.20
C LEU A 73 -8.09 -4.07 17.60
N PRO A 74 -9.17 -4.70 18.07
CA PRO A 74 -10.51 -4.33 17.64
C PRO A 74 -10.93 -2.99 18.21
N PRO A 75 -11.83 -2.24 17.52
CA PRO A 75 -12.47 -1.06 18.10
C PRO A 75 -13.41 -1.44 19.26
N SER A 76 -13.56 -0.55 20.24
CA SER A 76 -14.58 -0.72 21.28
C SER A 76 -15.99 -0.51 20.71
N PRO A 77 -17.04 -1.03 21.38
CA PRO A 77 -18.42 -0.79 20.96
C PRO A 77 -18.79 0.70 20.88
N GLU A 78 -18.21 1.54 21.75
CA GLU A 78 -18.40 3.00 21.76
C GLU A 78 -17.77 3.63 20.52
N GLN A 79 -16.56 3.22 20.15
CA GLN A 79 -15.84 3.70 18.95
C GLN A 79 -16.60 3.32 17.68
N VAL A 80 -17.13 2.11 17.62
CA VAL A 80 -17.97 1.67 16.49
C VAL A 80 -19.22 2.54 16.39
N ARG A 81 -19.94 2.74 17.51
CA ARG A 81 -21.16 3.57 17.54
C ARG A 81 -20.88 5.02 17.13
N ALA A 82 -19.81 5.60 17.66
CA ALA A 82 -19.41 6.97 17.32
C ALA A 82 -19.15 7.12 15.82
N PHE A 83 -18.39 6.20 15.23
CA PHE A 83 -18.10 6.22 13.79
C PHE A 83 -19.35 5.98 12.93
N LEU A 84 -20.24 5.05 13.31
CA LEU A 84 -21.46 4.78 12.55
C LEU A 84 -22.43 5.97 12.57
N ASN A 85 -22.46 6.74 13.65
CA ASN A 85 -23.28 7.93 13.80
C ASN A 85 -22.67 9.18 13.13
N ASP A 86 -21.38 9.16 12.85
CA ASP A 86 -20.69 10.26 12.17
C ASP A 86 -20.88 10.13 10.65
N THR A 87 -21.83 10.87 10.10
CA THR A 87 -22.19 10.87 8.67
C THR A 87 -21.40 11.88 7.84
N ASP A 88 -20.44 12.59 8.43
CA ASP A 88 -19.59 13.54 7.75
C ASP A 88 -18.65 12.84 6.73
N SER A 89 -18.37 13.50 5.61
CA SER A 89 -17.48 12.97 4.57
C SER A 89 -16.05 12.68 5.06
N GLY A 90 -15.56 13.43 6.05
CA GLY A 90 -14.23 13.25 6.68
C GLY A 90 -14.21 12.20 7.80
N ALA A 91 -15.30 11.46 8.06
CA ALA A 91 -15.36 10.49 9.17
C ALA A 91 -14.29 9.39 9.08
N HIS A 92 -14.00 8.90 7.88
CA HIS A 92 -12.98 7.86 7.64
C HIS A 92 -11.57 8.38 7.94
N GLU A 93 -11.25 9.58 7.45
CA GLU A 93 -9.95 10.23 7.67
C GLU A 93 -9.71 10.48 9.16
N ARG A 94 -10.71 10.98 9.90
CA ARG A 94 -10.59 11.20 11.34
C ARG A 94 -10.26 9.93 12.12
N VAL A 95 -10.84 8.79 11.76
CA VAL A 95 -10.53 7.51 12.40
C VAL A 95 -9.09 7.11 12.11
N VAL A 96 -8.65 7.23 10.86
CA VAL A 96 -7.27 6.91 10.47
C VAL A 96 -6.27 7.80 11.21
N ASP A 97 -6.47 9.12 11.22
CA ASP A 97 -5.59 10.08 11.90
C ASP A 97 -5.52 9.82 13.41
N GLN A 98 -6.64 9.50 14.04
CA GLN A 98 -6.69 9.12 15.44
C GLN A 98 -5.86 7.86 15.72
N LEU A 99 -5.96 6.85 14.88
CA LEU A 99 -5.20 5.60 15.03
C LEU A 99 -3.70 5.79 14.78
N LEU A 100 -3.34 6.56 13.76
CA LEU A 100 -1.95 6.88 13.46
C LEU A 100 -1.28 7.71 14.58
N SER A 101 -2.06 8.56 15.26
CA SER A 101 -1.59 9.35 16.41
C SER A 101 -1.54 8.56 17.72
N SER A 102 -2.06 7.33 17.73
CA SER A 102 -2.07 6.47 18.92
C SER A 102 -0.69 5.86 19.19
N PRO A 103 -0.23 5.81 20.46
CA PRO A 103 0.97 5.05 20.83
C PRO A 103 0.92 3.59 20.39
N ARG A 104 -0.27 3.01 20.28
CA ARG A 104 -0.47 1.63 19.84
C ARG A 104 -0.06 1.38 18.40
N TYR A 105 -0.08 2.41 17.55
CA TYR A 105 0.46 2.31 16.20
C TYR A 105 1.97 2.03 16.24
N GLY A 106 2.73 2.76 17.07
CA GLY A 106 4.14 2.51 17.28
C GLY A 106 4.42 1.11 17.86
N GLU A 107 3.64 0.69 18.87
CA GLU A 107 3.75 -0.66 19.46
C GLU A 107 3.51 -1.78 18.43
N ARG A 108 2.62 -1.56 17.46
CA ARG A 108 2.29 -2.53 16.42
C ARG A 108 3.40 -2.68 15.37
N TRP A 109 4.09 -1.57 15.04
CA TRP A 109 5.00 -1.49 13.89
C TRP A 109 6.49 -1.28 14.27
N ALA A 110 6.83 -1.25 15.55
CA ALA A 110 8.22 -1.20 16.05
C ALA A 110 8.89 -2.62 16.08
#